data_ca91ae3d7fc8fd577989d2fd60ec679b
#
_entry.id   ca91ae3d7fc8fd577989d2fd60ec679b
#
_cell.length_a   1.000
_cell.length_b   1.000
_cell.length_c   1.000
_cell.angle_alpha   90.00
_cell.angle_beta   90.00
_cell.angle_gamma   90.00
#
_symmetry.space_group_name_H-M   'P 1'
#
loop_
_entity.id
_entity.type
_entity.pdbx_description
1 polymer ?
#
loop_
_entity_poly.entity_id
_entity_poly.type
_entity_poly.pdbx_seq_one_letter_code
_entity_poly.pdbx_strand_id
1 'polypeptide(L)'
;MGIKKYKPTTPGLRGMTVSTFEEISAIPRGSRDTKRISDYLVAFAKERDLKVIQDEVNNVIIFQPGTPGYEESEPVILQGHMDMVCEKTSESTHDFENDGLELY
;
A
#
# COMPACT_ATOMS: atom_id res chain seq x y z
N MET A 1 26.58 13.42 -2.29
CA MET A 1 25.85 13.66 -1.04
C MET A 1 24.73 12.63 -0.93
N GLY A 2 24.83 11.75 0.04
CA GLY A 2 23.85 10.71 0.22
C GLY A 2 22.60 11.23 0.92
N ILE A 3 21.43 10.99 0.36
CA ILE A 3 20.17 11.21 1.04
C ILE A 3 19.87 9.95 1.83
N LYS A 4 19.67 10.07 3.12
CA LYS A 4 19.38 8.91 3.96
C LYS A 4 17.99 8.38 3.66
N LYS A 5 17.91 7.09 3.41
CA LYS A 5 16.63 6.40 3.35
C LYS A 5 15.92 6.52 4.70
N TYR A 6 14.65 6.89 4.67
CA TYR A 6 13.86 7.00 5.90
C TYR A 6 13.76 5.66 6.60
N LYS A 7 13.89 5.66 7.94
CA LYS A 7 13.62 4.50 8.79
C LYS A 7 12.72 4.94 9.94
N PRO A 8 11.63 4.21 10.21
CA PRO A 8 10.79 4.54 11.35
C PRO A 8 11.58 4.35 12.64
N THR A 9 11.61 5.41 13.45
CA THR A 9 12.32 5.40 14.74
C THR A 9 11.37 5.26 15.92
N THR A 10 10.07 5.38 15.69
CA THR A 10 9.04 5.39 16.72
C THR A 10 8.27 4.06 16.68
N PRO A 11 8.34 3.24 17.76
CA PRO A 11 7.49 2.05 17.86
C PRO A 11 6.01 2.45 18.04
N GLY A 12 5.10 1.51 17.84
CA GLY A 12 3.66 1.69 17.99
C GLY A 12 2.96 2.06 16.69
N LEU A 13 1.75 2.63 16.80
CA LEU A 13 0.86 2.86 15.64
C LEU A 13 1.51 3.76 14.58
N ARG A 14 2.18 4.81 14.99
CA ARG A 14 2.87 5.72 14.06
C ARG A 14 4.00 5.00 13.31
N GLY A 15 4.78 4.19 14.00
CA GLY A 15 5.83 3.38 13.39
C GLY A 15 5.27 2.35 12.42
N MET A 16 4.14 1.73 12.74
CA MET A 16 3.44 0.78 11.86
C MET A 16 2.95 1.45 10.57
N THR A 17 2.40 2.65 10.66
CA THR A 17 1.92 3.42 9.49
C THR A 17 3.08 3.73 8.54
N VAL A 18 4.21 4.18 9.08
CA VAL A 18 5.39 4.51 8.27
C VAL A 18 6.02 3.25 7.67
N SER A 19 6.11 2.17 8.44
CA SER A 19 6.60 0.87 7.95
C SER A 19 5.77 0.35 6.80
N THR A 20 4.45 0.42 6.90
CA THR A 20 3.53 -0.01 5.84
C THR A 20 3.70 0.87 4.60
N PHE A 21 3.89 2.17 4.79
CA PHE A 21 4.17 3.09 3.69
C PHE A 21 5.47 2.71 2.97
N GLU A 22 6.52 2.37 3.70
CA GLU A 22 7.78 1.90 3.11
C GLU A 22 7.58 0.62 2.30
N GLU A 23 6.85 -0.35 2.84
CA GLU A 23 6.56 -1.61 2.15
C GLU A 23 5.82 -1.38 0.84
N ILE A 24 4.77 -0.56 0.87
CA ILE A 24 3.98 -0.22 -0.32
C ILE A 24 4.85 0.51 -1.35
N SER A 25 5.68 1.44 -0.89
CA SER A 25 6.55 2.23 -1.77
C SER A 25 7.59 1.37 -2.49
N ALA A 26 8.01 0.27 -1.89
CA ALA A 26 8.97 -0.66 -2.50
C ALA A 26 8.35 -1.48 -3.65
N ILE A 27 7.03 -1.52 -3.78
CA ILE A 27 6.34 -2.32 -4.81
C ILE A 27 6.13 -1.48 -6.06
N PRO A 28 6.70 -1.84 -7.22
CA PRO A 28 6.38 -1.21 -8.49
C PRO A 28 4.89 -1.33 -8.77
N ARG A 29 4.24 -0.21 -9.08
CA ARG A 29 2.78 -0.16 -9.23
C ARG A 29 2.32 0.91 -10.21
N GLY A 30 2.94 0.95 -11.38
CA GLY A 30 2.49 1.83 -12.46
C GLY A 30 1.06 1.53 -12.88
N SER A 31 0.39 2.52 -13.47
CA SER A 31 -0.95 2.34 -14.02
C SER A 31 -0.97 1.16 -14.98
N ARG A 32 -1.95 0.26 -14.84
CA ARG A 32 -2.08 -1.01 -15.55
C ARG A 32 -1.08 -2.10 -15.12
N ASP A 33 -0.19 -1.82 -14.18
CA ASP A 33 0.73 -2.80 -13.59
C ASP A 33 0.48 -2.90 -12.08
N THR A 34 -0.75 -3.26 -11.72
CA THR A 34 -1.22 -3.23 -10.33
C THR A 34 -1.35 -4.61 -9.69
N LYS A 35 -0.98 -5.68 -10.39
CA LYS A 35 -1.12 -7.04 -9.84
C LYS A 35 -0.32 -7.24 -8.55
N ARG A 36 0.92 -6.78 -8.53
CA ARG A 36 1.80 -6.95 -7.36
C ARG A 36 1.28 -6.23 -6.12
N ILE A 37 0.88 -4.96 -6.27
CA ILE A 37 0.32 -4.21 -5.14
C ILE A 37 -1.03 -4.77 -4.70
N SER A 38 -1.85 -5.20 -5.64
CA SER A 38 -3.14 -5.85 -5.35
C SER A 38 -2.93 -7.14 -4.55
N ASP A 39 -2.01 -8.00 -4.96
CA ASP A 39 -1.69 -9.23 -4.25
C ASP A 39 -1.09 -8.96 -2.87
N TYR A 40 -0.27 -7.93 -2.74
CA TYR A 40 0.25 -7.48 -1.44
C TYR A 40 -0.90 -7.12 -0.49
N LEU A 41 -1.87 -6.34 -0.96
CA LEU A 41 -3.02 -5.94 -0.15
C LEU A 41 -3.88 -7.13 0.27
N VAL A 42 -4.05 -8.10 -0.62
CA VAL A 42 -4.77 -9.35 -0.29
C VAL A 42 -4.03 -10.12 0.80
N ALA A 43 -2.71 -10.28 0.66
CA ALA A 43 -1.90 -10.95 1.67
C ALA A 43 -1.93 -10.20 3.01
N PHE A 44 -1.85 -8.88 2.97
CA PHE A 44 -1.94 -8.01 4.14
C PHE A 44 -3.24 -8.25 4.92
N ALA A 45 -4.36 -8.32 4.21
CA ALA A 45 -5.66 -8.58 4.83
C ALA A 45 -5.74 -10.00 5.42
N LYS A 46 -5.25 -10.99 4.68
CA LYS A 46 -5.27 -12.40 5.13
C LYS A 46 -4.42 -12.64 6.38
N GLU A 47 -3.26 -12.01 6.46
CA GLU A 47 -2.39 -12.09 7.64
C GLU A 47 -3.06 -11.53 8.90
N ARG A 48 -4.05 -10.68 8.75
CA ARG A 48 -4.81 -10.05 9.84
C ARG A 48 -6.20 -10.64 10.03
N ASP A 49 -6.46 -11.78 9.39
CA ASP A 49 -7.77 -12.47 9.43
C ASP A 49 -8.92 -11.56 8.98
N LEU A 50 -8.67 -10.64 8.08
CA LEU A 50 -9.69 -9.77 7.52
C LEU A 50 -10.29 -10.39 6.25
N LYS A 51 -11.60 -10.26 6.11
CA LYS A 51 -12.26 -10.63 4.87
C LYS A 51 -11.78 -9.72 3.75
N VAL A 52 -11.42 -10.30 2.60
CA VAL A 52 -10.92 -9.57 1.46
C VAL A 52 -11.51 -10.11 0.17
N ILE A 53 -11.82 -9.22 -0.76
CA ILE A 53 -12.27 -9.55 -2.11
C ILE A 53 -11.31 -8.89 -3.09
N GLN A 54 -10.84 -9.65 -4.07
CA GLN A 54 -10.04 -9.16 -5.18
C GLN A 54 -10.77 -9.53 -6.47
N ASP A 55 -10.96 -8.55 -7.34
CA ASP A 55 -11.57 -8.81 -8.63
C ASP A 55 -10.52 -9.07 -9.75
N GLU A 56 -11.01 -9.36 -10.95
CA GLU A 56 -10.17 -9.72 -12.09
C GLU A 56 -9.36 -8.56 -12.66
N VAL A 57 -9.68 -7.32 -12.29
CA VAL A 57 -8.93 -6.12 -12.68
C VAL A 57 -8.12 -5.54 -11.52
N ASN A 58 -7.87 -6.37 -10.51
CA ASN A 58 -7.03 -6.08 -9.36
C ASN A 58 -7.59 -5.07 -8.34
N ASN A 59 -8.88 -4.75 -8.39
CA ASN A 59 -9.49 -4.01 -7.28
C ASN A 59 -9.55 -4.88 -6.04
N VAL A 60 -9.34 -4.27 -4.88
CA VAL A 60 -9.35 -4.98 -3.59
C VAL A 60 -10.29 -4.29 -2.63
N ILE A 61 -11.14 -5.07 -1.97
CA ILE A 61 -12.01 -4.61 -0.90
C ILE A 61 -11.64 -5.39 0.36
N ILE A 62 -11.33 -4.68 1.42
CA ILE A 62 -11.00 -5.26 2.72
C ILE A 62 -12.07 -4.85 3.72
N PHE A 63 -12.60 -5.82 4.46
CA PHE A 63 -13.65 -5.60 5.45
C PHE A 63 -13.04 -5.60 6.84
N GLN A 64 -13.10 -4.46 7.51
CA GLN A 64 -12.68 -4.31 8.89
C GLN A 64 -13.91 -4.27 9.79
N PRO A 65 -14.08 -5.23 10.70
CA PRO A 65 -15.18 -5.17 11.68
C PRO A 65 -15.08 -3.94 12.57
N GLY A 66 -16.23 -3.49 13.06
CA GLY A 66 -16.26 -2.46 14.09
C GLY A 66 -15.56 -2.93 15.37
N THR A 67 -14.97 -1.99 16.08
CA THR A 67 -14.38 -2.27 17.40
C THR A 67 -15.49 -2.59 18.41
N PRO A 68 -15.17 -3.18 19.59
CA PRO A 68 -16.16 -3.53 20.59
C PRO A 68 -17.09 -2.36 20.92
N GLY A 69 -18.39 -2.60 20.82
CA GLY A 69 -19.45 -1.59 20.99
C GLY A 69 -19.90 -0.89 19.71
N TYR A 70 -19.18 -1.11 18.59
CA TYR A 70 -19.45 -0.46 17.29
C TYR A 70 -19.77 -1.46 16.17
N GLU A 71 -19.98 -2.73 16.52
CA GLU A 71 -20.18 -3.81 15.52
C GLU A 71 -21.43 -3.58 14.67
N GLU A 72 -22.46 -2.94 15.23
CA GLU A 72 -23.73 -2.65 14.56
C GLU A 72 -23.78 -1.24 13.95
N SER A 73 -22.69 -0.51 14.01
CA SER A 73 -22.61 0.82 13.41
C SER A 73 -22.68 0.75 11.88
N GLU A 74 -23.22 1.77 11.26
CA GLU A 74 -23.25 1.88 9.83
C GLU A 74 -21.82 1.85 9.26
N PRO A 75 -21.58 1.12 8.16
CA PRO A 75 -20.25 1.01 7.59
C PRO A 75 -19.77 2.34 6.99
N VAL A 76 -18.48 2.58 7.10
CA VAL A 76 -17.79 3.69 6.45
C VAL A 76 -16.86 3.11 5.38
N ILE A 77 -16.87 3.69 4.19
CA ILE A 77 -15.98 3.29 3.11
C ILE A 77 -14.83 4.28 3.01
N LEU A 78 -13.60 3.76 3.14
CA LEU A 78 -12.38 4.49 2.82
C LEU A 78 -11.90 3.99 1.46
N GLN A 79 -11.70 4.90 0.53
CA GLN A 79 -11.34 4.55 -0.85
C GLN A 79 -10.09 5.31 -1.29
N GLY A 80 -9.22 4.64 -2.01
CA GLY A 80 -8.05 5.21 -2.65
C GLY A 80 -7.67 4.38 -3.86
N HIS A 81 -6.86 4.94 -4.75
CA HIS A 81 -6.28 4.18 -5.84
C HIS A 81 -4.90 3.64 -5.45
N MET A 82 -4.50 2.53 -6.04
CA MET A 82 -3.25 1.86 -5.69
C MET A 82 -2.15 2.04 -6.73
N ASP A 83 -2.48 2.53 -7.90
CA ASP A 83 -1.52 2.77 -8.98
C ASP A 83 -0.85 4.15 -8.86
N MET A 84 0.24 4.31 -9.58
CA MET A 84 0.95 5.57 -9.70
C MET A 84 1.23 5.89 -11.17
N VAL A 85 1.19 7.19 -11.50
CA VAL A 85 1.56 7.67 -12.83
C VAL A 85 3.07 7.45 -13.04
N CYS A 86 3.41 6.88 -14.20
CA CYS A 86 4.80 6.61 -14.58
C CYS A 86 5.41 7.84 -15.24
N GLU A 87 5.83 8.82 -14.44
CA GLU A 87 6.47 10.05 -14.88
C GLU A 87 7.82 10.24 -14.19
N LYS A 88 8.81 10.66 -14.94
CA LYS A 88 10.16 10.92 -14.41
C LYS A 88 10.84 12.02 -15.21
N THR A 89 11.88 12.61 -14.64
CA THR A 89 12.73 13.56 -15.37
C THR A 89 13.55 12.83 -16.43
N SER A 90 14.03 13.57 -17.43
CA SER A 90 14.81 12.97 -18.52
C SER A 90 16.15 12.38 -18.05
N GLU A 91 16.68 12.86 -16.93
CA GLU A 91 17.93 12.36 -16.35
C GLU A 91 17.73 11.13 -15.46
N SER A 92 16.50 10.82 -15.08
CA SER A 92 16.23 9.69 -14.20
C SER A 92 16.40 8.37 -14.95
N THR A 93 17.03 7.40 -14.28
CA THR A 93 17.18 6.04 -14.78
C THR A 93 16.16 5.09 -14.13
N HIS A 94 15.17 5.63 -13.43
CA HIS A 94 14.16 4.84 -12.74
C HIS A 94 13.39 3.93 -13.71
N ASP A 95 13.27 2.66 -13.35
CA ASP A 95 12.51 1.66 -14.11
C ASP A 95 11.18 1.40 -13.41
N PHE A 96 10.09 1.90 -13.96
CA PHE A 96 8.75 1.77 -13.37
C PHE A 96 8.24 0.34 -13.29
N GLU A 97 8.80 -0.57 -14.06
CA GLU A 97 8.39 -1.98 -14.03
C GLU A 97 9.07 -2.77 -12.91
N ASN A 98 10.29 -2.40 -12.55
CA ASN A 98 11.12 -3.18 -11.64
C ASN A 98 11.54 -2.43 -10.38
N ASP A 99 11.58 -1.11 -10.41
CA ASP A 99 12.05 -0.30 -9.28
C ASP A 99 10.89 0.20 -8.43
N GLY A 100 10.98 0.03 -7.13
CA GLY A 100 10.13 0.72 -6.17
C GLY A 100 10.56 2.18 -6.00
N LEU A 101 9.81 2.92 -5.21
CA LEU A 101 10.15 4.30 -4.86
C LEU A 101 11.27 4.31 -3.83
N GLU A 102 12.21 5.23 -3.99
CA GLU A 102 13.22 5.51 -2.98
C GLU A 102 12.69 6.57 -2.02
N LEU A 103 12.73 6.27 -0.74
CA LEU A 103 12.29 7.17 0.32
C LEU A 103 13.50 7.80 1.01
N TYR A 104 13.41 9.08 1.26
CA TYR A 104 14.48 9.84 1.90
C TYR A 104 14.09 10.34 3.29
#